data_dd76f89159eb4f345bd281d6c37e9433
#
_entry.id   dd76f89159eb4f345bd281d6c37e9433
#
_cell.length_a   1.000
_cell.length_b   1.000
_cell.length_c   1.000
_cell.angle_alpha   90.00
_cell.angle_beta   90.00
_cell.angle_gamma   90.00
#
_symmetry.space_group_name_H-M   'P 1'
#
loop_
_entity.id
_entity.type
_entity.pdbx_description
1 polymer ?
#
loop_
_entity_poly.entity_id
_entity_poly.type
_entity_poly.pdbx_seq_one_letter_code
_entity_poly.pdbx_strand_id
1 'polypeptide(L)' 'MGKIEVNKKQKKESLLNTAFSLFTSKGFQKTSISDIVDNAGVAKGTFYLYFSDKAETEYNKK' A
#
# COMPACT_ATOMS: atom_id res chain seq x y z
N MET A 1 -14.96 -11.70 17.53
CA MET A 1 -14.35 -10.55 17.16
C MET A 1 -13.83 -10.59 15.80
N GLY A 2 -13.91 -10.81 14.86
CA GLY A 2 -13.53 -10.68 13.50
C GLY A 2 -12.08 -10.32 13.24
N LYS A 3 -11.20 -10.75 14.08
CA LYS A 3 -9.82 -10.42 13.90
C LYS A 3 -9.23 -10.98 12.65
N ILE A 4 -9.64 -12.13 12.26
CA ILE A 4 -9.10 -12.77 11.09
C ILE A 4 -9.46 -12.01 9.85
N GLU A 5 -10.67 -11.53 9.77
CA GLU A 5 -11.10 -10.77 8.62
C GLU A 5 -10.43 -9.43 8.59
N VAL A 6 -10.17 -8.90 9.75
CA VAL A 6 -9.52 -7.61 9.85
C VAL A 6 -8.12 -7.67 9.26
N ASN A 7 -7.47 -8.82 9.34
CA ASN A 7 -6.12 -8.94 8.85
C ASN A 7 -5.98 -8.59 7.38
N LYS A 8 -6.83 -9.12 6.54
CA LYS A 8 -6.75 -8.82 5.14
C LYS A 8 -7.01 -7.36 4.86
N LYS A 9 -8.01 -6.84 5.52
CA LYS A 9 -8.32 -5.44 5.37
C LYS A 9 -7.17 -4.59 5.82
N GLN A 10 -6.53 -4.97 6.91
CA GLN A 10 -5.44 -4.19 7.44
C GLN A 10 -4.27 -4.16 6.49
N LYS A 11 -4.00 -5.25 5.82
CA LYS A 11 -2.88 -5.26 4.90
C LYS A 11 -3.11 -4.32 3.74
N LYS A 12 -4.32 -4.34 3.19
CA LYS A 12 -4.62 -3.46 2.09
C LYS A 12 -4.56 -2.00 2.55
N GLU A 13 -5.12 -1.72 3.70
CA GLU A 13 -5.12 -0.35 4.19
C GLU A 13 -3.73 0.11 4.57
N SER A 14 -2.94 -0.80 5.09
CA SER A 14 -1.57 -0.46 5.42
C SER A 14 -0.82 -0.05 4.16
N LEU A 15 -1.02 -0.78 3.08
CA LEU A 15 -0.40 -0.42 1.82
C LEU A 15 -0.87 0.94 1.33
N LEU A 16 -2.17 1.18 1.42
CA LEU A 16 -2.71 2.46 0.98
C LEU A 16 -2.18 3.61 1.82
N ASN A 17 -2.19 3.45 3.13
CA ASN A 17 -1.71 4.49 4.01
C ASN A 17 -0.24 4.76 3.80
N THR A 18 0.55 3.70 3.65
CA THR A 18 1.98 3.84 3.44
C THR A 18 2.25 4.54 2.11
N ALA A 19 1.53 4.12 1.07
CA ALA A 19 1.72 4.73 -0.24
C ALA A 19 1.41 6.21 -0.18
N PHE A 20 0.31 6.57 0.45
CA PHE A 20 -0.08 7.97 0.54
C PHE A 20 0.91 8.78 1.34
N SER A 21 1.40 8.20 2.41
CA SER A 21 2.39 8.87 3.21
C SER A 21 3.64 9.17 2.39
N LEU A 22 4.08 8.21 1.59
CA LEU A 22 5.24 8.42 0.74
C LEU A 22 4.95 9.38 -0.38
N PHE A 23 3.75 9.32 -0.95
CA PHE A 23 3.38 10.24 -2.02
C PHE A 23 3.44 11.69 -1.53
N THR A 24 3.04 11.93 -0.29
CA THR A 24 3.06 13.29 0.23
C THR A 24 4.44 13.71 0.69
N SER A 25 5.28 12.80 1.14
CA SER A 25 6.59 13.21 1.62
C SER A 25 7.65 13.16 0.53
N LYS A 26 7.62 12.16 -0.34
CA LYS A 26 8.62 12.05 -1.41
C LYS A 26 8.08 12.51 -2.75
N GLY A 27 6.78 12.47 -2.92
CA GLY A 27 6.19 12.74 -4.21
C GLY A 27 5.85 11.45 -4.92
N PHE A 28 4.77 11.48 -5.67
CA PHE A 28 4.28 10.28 -6.35
C PHE A 28 5.35 9.71 -7.28
N GLN A 29 5.99 10.58 -8.04
CA GLN A 29 6.96 10.15 -9.03
C GLN A 29 8.17 9.47 -8.40
N LYS A 30 8.55 9.93 -7.24
CA LYS A 30 9.74 9.40 -6.58
C LYS A 30 9.47 8.21 -5.71
N THR A 31 8.22 7.82 -5.56
CA THR A 31 7.85 6.69 -4.74
C THR A 31 7.75 5.45 -5.63
N SER A 32 8.42 4.39 -5.24
CA SER A 32 8.36 3.14 -5.99
C SER A 32 7.55 2.12 -5.20
N ILE A 33 7.16 1.04 -5.88
CA ILE A 33 6.45 -0.03 -5.19
C ILE A 33 7.36 -0.64 -4.12
N SER A 34 8.64 -0.73 -4.39
CA SER A 34 9.58 -1.24 -3.40
C SER A 34 9.58 -0.38 -2.14
N ASP A 35 9.51 0.93 -2.33
CA ASP A 35 9.44 1.82 -1.17
C ASP A 35 8.19 1.56 -0.36
N ILE A 36 7.09 1.36 -1.03
CA ILE A 36 5.83 1.16 -0.34
C ILE A 36 5.85 -0.13 0.46
N VAL A 37 6.27 -1.23 -0.15
CA VAL A 37 6.24 -2.51 0.55
C VAL A 37 7.28 -2.55 1.66
N ASP A 38 8.43 -1.92 1.46
CA ASP A 38 9.44 -1.88 2.51
C ASP A 38 8.91 -1.14 3.72
N ASN A 39 8.26 -0.02 3.51
CA ASN A 39 7.74 0.77 4.62
C ASN A 39 6.51 0.13 5.25
N ALA A 40 5.73 -0.59 4.47
CA ALA A 40 4.57 -1.27 4.99
C ALA A 40 4.93 -2.58 5.68
N GLY A 41 6.14 -3.07 5.44
CA GLY A 41 6.57 -4.31 6.06
C GLY A 41 5.96 -5.54 5.43
N VAL A 42 5.71 -5.50 4.13
CA VAL A 42 5.13 -6.65 3.45
C VAL A 42 5.98 -7.00 2.23
N ALA A 43 5.74 -8.16 1.68
CA ALA A 43 6.45 -8.58 0.48
C ALA A 43 5.85 -7.91 -0.75
N LYS A 44 6.69 -7.78 -1.77
CA LYS A 44 6.24 -7.16 -3.01
C LYS A 44 5.08 -7.93 -3.62
N GLY A 45 5.10 -9.25 -3.52
CA GLY A 45 4.01 -10.05 -4.02
C GLY A 45 2.68 -9.73 -3.36
N THR A 46 2.74 -9.36 -2.10
CA THR A 46 1.52 -8.97 -1.40
C THR A 46 0.92 -7.71 -2.01
N PHE A 47 1.77 -6.78 -2.40
CA PHE A 47 1.28 -5.57 -3.06
C PHE A 47 0.50 -5.93 -4.31
N TYR A 48 1.05 -6.82 -5.12
CA TYR A 48 0.41 -7.17 -6.38
C TYR A 48 -0.86 -7.99 -6.22
N LEU A 49 -1.10 -8.51 -5.02
CA LEU A 49 -2.38 -9.16 -4.76
C LEU A 49 -3.52 -8.15 -4.70
N TYR A 50 -3.21 -6.93 -4.35
CA TYR A 50 -4.23 -5.90 -4.16
C TYR A 50 -4.22 -4.83 -5.23
N PHE A 51 -3.05 -4.53 -5.78
CA PHE A 51 -2.92 -3.42 -6.72
C PHE A 51 -2.01 -3.81 -7.87
N SER A 52 -2.27 -3.25 -9.03
CA SER A 52 -1.44 -3.51 -10.20
C SER A 52 -0.16 -2.69 -10.17
N ASP A 53 -0.25 -1.45 -9.72
CA ASP A 53 0.90 -0.60 -9.63
C ASP A 53 0.61 0.52 -8.62
N LYS A 54 1.58 1.43 -8.44
CA LYS A 54 1.41 2.46 -7.42
C LYS A 54 0.30 3.45 -7.78
N ALA A 55 0.06 3.65 -9.04
CA ALA A 55 -1.00 4.56 -9.45
C ALA A 55 -2.35 4.05 -8.98
N GLU A 56 -2.50 2.75 -8.91
CA GLU A 56 -3.75 2.18 -8.48
C GLU A 56 -4.02 2.46 -7.01
N THR A 57 -2.97 2.55 -6.20
CA THR A 57 -3.18 2.88 -4.79
C THR A 57 -3.74 4.29 -4.66
N GLU A 58 -3.24 5.21 -5.45
CA GLU A 58 -3.72 6.57 -5.41
C GLU A 58 -5.17 6.64 -5.87
N TYR A 59 -5.48 5.89 -6.90
CA TYR A 59 -6.81 5.84 -7.44
C TYR A 59 -7.81 5.29 -6.43
N ASN A 60 -7.41 4.29 -5.68
CA ASN A 60 -8.29 3.63 -4.72
C ASN A 60 -8.50 4.42 -3.45
N LYS A 61 -7.70 5.44 -3.25
CA LYS A 61 -7.78 6.20 -2.03
C LYS A 61 -9.09 6.97 -1.91
N LYS A 62 -9.70 7.27 -3.02
CA LYS A 62 -10.94 8.05 -3.01
C LYS A 62 -12.06 7.40 -2.21
#